data_cfa9f6db49b883f645c2b3caf71fdf08
#
_entry.id   cfa9f6db49b883f645c2b3caf71fdf08
#
_cell.length_a   1.000
_cell.length_b   1.000
_cell.length_c   1.000
_cell.angle_alpha   90.00
_cell.angle_beta   90.00
_cell.angle_gamma   90.00
#
_symmetry.space_group_name_H-M   'P 1'
#
loop_
_entity.id
_entity.type
_entity.pdbx_description
1 polymer ?
#
loop_
_entity_poly.entity_id
_entity_poly.type
_entity_poly.pdbx_seq_one_letter_code
_entity_poly.pdbx_strand_id
1 'polypeptide(L)'
;MKFAERMDRFGEGIFSRLAELKRQKLEAGENVVDLSIGAPNIPPAQHILDVLCKEAADKKNYIYAINDQKDLLQAVSQWYERRYGVNLDPDTEICSLLGSQEGLAHIAMSIVDEGDLVLVPDPCYPVFADGPRLAGAELYYMPQKKENGYVIRLSDIPEEVAHRAKFMVVSYPNNPTAVMAPDSFYEELIAFAKKYDIIVLHDNAY
;
A
#
# COMPACT_ATOMS: atom_id res chain seq x y z
N MET A 1 13.75 -24.67 -16.45
CA MET A 1 13.31 -24.55 -15.06
C MET A 1 11.83 -24.14 -15.10
N LYS A 2 10.93 -24.81 -14.34
CA LYS A 2 9.51 -24.45 -14.27
C LYS A 2 9.33 -23.58 -13.01
N PHE A 3 8.73 -22.40 -13.14
CA PHE A 3 8.34 -21.57 -12.00
C PHE A 3 7.15 -22.19 -11.25
N ALA A 4 6.87 -21.70 -10.05
CA ALA A 4 5.67 -22.08 -9.31
C ALA A 4 4.42 -21.63 -10.09
N GLU A 5 3.35 -22.44 -10.05
CA GLU A 5 2.10 -22.18 -10.80
C GLU A 5 1.45 -20.84 -10.44
N ARG A 6 1.67 -20.37 -9.20
CA ARG A 6 1.21 -19.03 -8.78
C ARG A 6 1.79 -17.90 -9.62
N MET A 7 2.95 -18.08 -10.26
CA MET A 7 3.57 -17.09 -11.12
C MET A 7 2.81 -16.88 -12.44
N ASP A 8 2.01 -17.85 -12.85
CA ASP A 8 1.18 -17.75 -14.06
C ASP A 8 0.03 -16.74 -13.88
N ARG A 9 -0.23 -16.32 -12.62
CA ARG A 9 -1.21 -15.28 -12.26
C ARG A 9 -0.71 -13.84 -12.47
N PHE A 10 0.60 -13.66 -12.75
CA PHE A 10 1.24 -12.36 -12.92
C PHE A 10 1.55 -12.14 -14.41
N GLY A 11 1.13 -10.97 -14.90
CA GLY A 11 1.47 -10.47 -16.22
C GLY A 11 2.68 -9.53 -16.19
N GLU A 12 2.96 -8.91 -17.33
CA GLU A 12 3.96 -7.86 -17.42
C GLU A 12 3.51 -6.64 -16.59
N GLY A 13 4.39 -6.15 -15.72
CA GLY A 13 4.10 -4.98 -14.89
C GLY A 13 3.97 -3.71 -15.71
N ILE A 14 2.99 -2.86 -15.37
CA ILE A 14 2.71 -1.60 -16.07
C ILE A 14 3.94 -0.69 -16.17
N PHE A 15 4.74 -0.60 -15.12
CA PHE A 15 5.95 0.24 -15.11
C PHE A 15 7.03 -0.29 -16.06
N SER A 16 7.20 -1.60 -16.17
CA SER A 16 8.14 -2.22 -17.12
C SER A 16 7.72 -1.93 -18.56
N ARG A 17 6.42 -2.04 -18.86
CA ARG A 17 5.86 -1.71 -20.16
C ARG A 17 6.04 -0.23 -20.51
N LEU A 18 5.78 0.68 -19.58
CA LEU A 18 5.97 2.11 -19.79
C LEU A 18 7.44 2.47 -20.00
N ALA A 19 8.36 1.86 -19.23
CA ALA A 19 9.80 2.05 -19.41
C ALA A 19 10.28 1.58 -20.80
N GLU A 20 9.77 0.45 -21.27
CA GLU A 20 10.10 -0.05 -22.61
C GLU A 20 9.55 0.84 -23.73
N LEU A 21 8.30 1.31 -23.62
CA LEU A 21 7.72 2.27 -24.56
C LEU A 21 8.51 3.59 -24.60
N LYS A 22 8.91 4.09 -23.44
CA LYS A 22 9.77 5.28 -23.33
C LYS A 22 11.10 5.07 -24.07
N ARG A 23 11.76 3.93 -23.82
CA ARG A 23 13.03 3.57 -24.47
C ARG A 23 12.90 3.58 -26.00
N GLN A 24 11.86 2.91 -26.52
CA GLN A 24 11.60 2.85 -27.97
C GLN A 24 11.40 4.25 -28.59
N LYS A 25 10.65 5.13 -27.91
CA LYS A 25 10.42 6.48 -28.38
C LYS A 25 11.69 7.34 -28.41
N LEU A 26 12.52 7.24 -27.36
CA LEU A 26 13.80 7.94 -27.31
C LEU A 26 14.78 7.45 -28.38
N GLU A 27 14.85 6.13 -28.63
CA GLU A 27 15.67 5.55 -29.70
C GLU A 27 15.21 5.96 -31.10
N ALA A 28 13.92 6.20 -31.28
CA ALA A 28 13.36 6.77 -32.49
C ALA A 28 13.63 8.28 -32.67
N GLY A 29 14.31 8.93 -31.73
CA GLY A 29 14.61 10.34 -31.73
C GLY A 29 13.44 11.25 -31.38
N GLU A 30 12.36 10.69 -30.80
CA GLU A 30 11.21 11.48 -30.37
C GLU A 30 11.50 12.20 -29.03
N ASN A 31 10.94 13.41 -28.89
CA ASN A 31 10.99 14.11 -27.60
C ASN A 31 9.92 13.54 -26.66
N VAL A 32 10.35 12.96 -25.53
CA VAL A 32 9.46 12.30 -24.57
C VAL A 32 9.41 13.08 -23.27
N VAL A 33 8.20 13.47 -22.85
CA VAL A 33 7.93 13.95 -21.49
C VAL A 33 7.47 12.77 -20.65
N ASP A 34 8.28 12.40 -19.66
CA ASP A 34 8.01 11.24 -18.80
C ASP A 34 7.21 11.67 -17.56
N LEU A 35 5.97 11.22 -17.48
CA LEU A 35 5.06 11.41 -16.35
C LEU A 35 4.69 10.07 -15.68
N SER A 36 5.44 9.00 -15.95
CA SER A 36 5.11 7.64 -15.50
C SER A 36 5.38 7.38 -14.03
N ILE A 37 6.34 8.10 -13.43
CA ILE A 37 6.74 7.92 -12.04
C ILE A 37 6.65 9.27 -11.32
N GLY A 38 5.74 9.35 -10.35
CA GLY A 38 5.58 10.51 -9.47
C GLY A 38 6.52 10.40 -8.27
N ALA A 39 7.76 10.88 -8.40
CA ALA A 39 8.68 10.98 -7.28
C ALA A 39 8.75 12.42 -6.75
N PRO A 40 8.79 12.64 -5.43
CA PRO A 40 9.04 13.98 -4.87
C PRO A 40 10.39 14.52 -5.35
N ASN A 41 10.40 15.77 -5.82
CA ASN A 41 11.62 16.46 -6.25
C ASN A 41 12.10 17.53 -5.25
N ILE A 42 11.44 17.61 -4.09
CA ILE A 42 11.84 18.48 -2.98
C ILE A 42 12.81 17.70 -2.10
N PRO A 43 14.05 18.19 -1.90
CA PRO A 43 14.99 17.49 -1.04
C PRO A 43 14.53 17.50 0.42
N PRO A 44 14.98 16.54 1.25
CA PRO A 44 14.74 16.57 2.69
C PRO A 44 15.28 17.84 3.32
N ALA A 45 14.66 18.29 4.41
CA ALA A 45 15.15 19.45 5.15
C ALA A 45 16.59 19.23 5.67
N GLN A 46 17.39 20.29 5.73
CA GLN A 46 18.83 20.19 6.03
C GLN A 46 19.12 19.47 7.35
N HIS A 47 18.32 19.73 8.39
CA HIS A 47 18.52 19.07 9.69
C HIS A 47 18.37 17.53 9.63
N ILE A 48 17.56 17.01 8.71
CA ILE A 48 17.41 15.55 8.48
C ILE A 48 18.72 15.00 7.86
N LEU A 49 19.24 15.71 6.86
CA LEU A 49 20.49 15.33 6.20
C LEU A 49 21.68 15.39 7.18
N ASP A 50 21.72 16.40 8.03
CA ASP A 50 22.80 16.57 9.02
C ASP A 50 22.79 15.41 10.04
N VAL A 51 21.61 15.01 10.53
CA VAL A 51 21.47 13.85 11.41
C VAL A 51 21.89 12.57 10.70
N LEU A 52 21.42 12.34 9.47
CA LEU A 52 21.78 11.15 8.70
C LEU A 52 23.30 11.05 8.52
N CYS A 53 23.96 12.13 8.11
CA CYS A 53 25.42 12.17 7.93
C CYS A 53 26.19 11.92 9.24
N LYS A 54 25.71 12.50 10.34
CA LYS A 54 26.32 12.32 11.67
C LYS A 54 26.20 10.86 12.12
N GLU A 55 25.00 10.30 12.05
CA GLU A 55 24.74 8.94 12.52
C GLU A 55 25.40 7.89 11.60
N ALA A 56 25.49 8.14 10.30
CA ALA A 56 26.20 7.27 9.37
C ALA A 56 27.74 7.23 9.66
N ALA A 57 28.30 8.27 10.26
CA ALA A 57 29.69 8.29 10.65
C ALA A 57 29.96 7.54 11.98
N ASP A 58 28.95 7.30 12.79
CA ASP A 58 29.09 6.59 14.07
C ASP A 58 29.09 5.06 13.83
N LYS A 59 30.26 4.45 14.07
CA LYS A 59 30.46 3.00 13.91
C LYS A 59 29.54 2.15 14.80
N LYS A 60 28.99 2.69 15.88
CA LYS A 60 28.08 1.99 16.77
C LYS A 60 26.73 1.69 16.12
N ASN A 61 26.36 2.43 15.07
CA ASN A 61 25.12 2.25 14.33
C ASN A 61 25.17 1.08 13.34
N TYR A 62 26.37 0.51 13.09
CA TYR A 62 26.54 -0.64 12.19
C TYR A 62 26.39 -1.96 12.96
N ILE A 63 25.16 -2.23 13.39
CA ILE A 63 24.81 -3.44 14.12
C ILE A 63 23.83 -4.29 13.32
N TYR A 64 23.78 -5.57 13.63
CA TYR A 64 22.76 -6.46 13.08
C TYR A 64 21.41 -6.16 13.77
N ALA A 65 20.49 -5.58 13.02
CA ALA A 65 19.15 -5.24 13.51
C ALA A 65 18.24 -6.47 13.46
N ILE A 66 17.92 -7.03 14.63
CA ILE A 66 16.97 -8.15 14.78
C ILE A 66 15.56 -7.63 15.02
N ASN A 67 15.45 -6.51 15.74
CA ASN A 67 14.18 -5.89 16.11
C ASN A 67 14.13 -4.45 15.60
N ASP A 68 12.94 -3.90 15.54
CA ASP A 68 12.72 -2.48 15.30
C ASP A 68 13.41 -1.61 16.34
N GLN A 69 13.86 -0.44 15.90
CA GLN A 69 14.48 0.52 16.82
C GLN A 69 13.41 1.16 17.71
N LYS A 70 13.54 0.99 19.02
CA LYS A 70 12.55 1.49 20.00
C LYS A 70 12.33 3.00 19.89
N ASP A 71 13.38 3.77 19.67
CA ASP A 71 13.29 5.23 19.54
C ASP A 71 12.43 5.62 18.32
N LEU A 72 12.51 4.87 17.21
CA LEU A 72 11.66 5.06 16.03
C LEU A 72 10.21 4.77 16.35
N LEU A 73 9.92 3.62 16.97
CA LEU A 73 8.54 3.24 17.32
C LEU A 73 7.90 4.23 18.30
N GLN A 74 8.65 4.70 19.29
CA GLN A 74 8.21 5.75 20.21
C GLN A 74 7.96 7.08 19.50
N ALA A 75 8.84 7.47 18.58
CA ALA A 75 8.66 8.70 17.80
C ALA A 75 7.41 8.63 16.92
N VAL A 76 7.11 7.48 16.32
CA VAL A 76 5.88 7.24 15.55
C VAL A 76 4.64 7.35 16.45
N SER A 77 4.64 6.66 17.61
CA SER A 77 3.53 6.73 18.58
C SER A 77 3.23 8.17 19.00
N GLN A 78 4.27 8.91 19.42
CA GLN A 78 4.14 10.32 19.80
C GLN A 78 3.67 11.23 18.65
N TRP A 79 4.07 10.91 17.40
CA TRP A 79 3.62 11.65 16.24
C TRP A 79 2.12 11.45 15.98
N TYR A 80 1.62 10.20 16.07
CA TYR A 80 0.20 9.86 15.94
C TYR A 80 -0.64 10.53 17.02
N GLU A 81 -0.18 10.52 18.27
CA GLU A 81 -0.84 11.21 19.36
C GLU A 81 -0.96 12.72 19.09
N ARG A 82 0.15 13.39 18.74
CA ARG A 82 0.16 14.85 18.47
C ARG A 82 -0.65 15.23 17.25
N ARG A 83 -0.64 14.41 16.20
CA ARG A 83 -1.22 14.74 14.89
C ARG A 83 -2.69 14.37 14.79
N TYR A 84 -3.07 13.26 15.40
CA TYR A 84 -4.39 12.64 15.23
C TYR A 84 -5.12 12.38 16.55
N GLY A 85 -4.50 12.56 17.71
CA GLY A 85 -5.06 12.19 18.99
C GLY A 85 -5.21 10.68 19.19
N VAL A 86 -4.44 9.89 18.43
CA VAL A 86 -4.47 8.44 18.48
C VAL A 86 -3.27 7.93 19.25
N ASN A 87 -3.53 7.19 20.33
CA ASN A 87 -2.49 6.53 21.11
C ASN A 87 -2.25 5.13 20.56
N LEU A 88 -1.02 4.87 20.14
CA LEU A 88 -0.56 3.56 19.67
C LEU A 88 0.49 3.02 20.65
N ASP A 89 0.35 1.76 21.03
CA ASP A 89 1.39 1.06 21.80
C ASP A 89 2.60 0.76 20.89
N PRO A 90 3.77 1.35 21.17
CA PRO A 90 4.95 1.16 20.33
C PRO A 90 5.47 -0.28 20.29
N ASP A 91 5.15 -1.10 21.29
CA ASP A 91 5.65 -2.48 21.37
C ASP A 91 4.74 -3.49 20.65
N THR A 92 3.45 -3.17 20.42
CA THR A 92 2.46 -4.14 19.91
C THR A 92 1.64 -3.65 18.72
N GLU A 93 1.60 -2.33 18.45
CA GLU A 93 0.74 -1.74 17.41
C GLU A 93 1.52 -1.00 16.32
N ILE A 94 2.86 -0.98 16.40
CA ILE A 94 3.72 -0.33 15.41
C ILE A 94 4.79 -1.30 14.93
N CYS A 95 4.98 -1.35 13.60
CA CYS A 95 6.04 -2.12 12.95
C CYS A 95 6.72 -1.26 11.90
N SER A 96 8.05 -1.20 11.90
CA SER A 96 8.80 -0.51 10.85
C SER A 96 9.01 -1.39 9.62
N LEU A 97 9.07 -0.77 8.45
CA LEU A 97 9.23 -1.45 7.17
C LEU A 97 10.33 -0.75 6.34
N LEU A 98 10.95 -1.49 5.44
CA LEU A 98 11.85 -0.92 4.42
C LEU A 98 11.03 -0.34 3.25
N GLY A 99 10.19 0.66 3.57
CA GLY A 99 9.16 1.21 2.70
C GLY A 99 7.84 0.43 2.83
N SER A 100 6.71 1.14 2.75
CA SER A 100 5.37 0.57 2.94
C SER A 100 5.04 -0.56 1.94
N GLN A 101 5.62 -0.54 0.74
CA GLN A 101 5.40 -1.58 -0.27
C GLN A 101 5.77 -2.98 0.21
N GLU A 102 6.78 -3.11 1.06
CA GLU A 102 7.14 -4.40 1.67
C GLU A 102 5.99 -4.96 2.50
N GLY A 103 5.42 -4.14 3.39
CA GLY A 103 4.27 -4.54 4.19
C GLY A 103 3.04 -4.83 3.34
N LEU A 104 2.75 -3.97 2.35
CA LEU A 104 1.63 -4.16 1.43
C LEU A 104 1.72 -5.49 0.65
N ALA A 105 2.95 -5.92 0.28
CA ALA A 105 3.16 -7.17 -0.42
C ALA A 105 3.03 -8.40 0.49
N HIS A 106 3.49 -8.30 1.75
CA HIS A 106 3.66 -9.46 2.62
C HIS A 106 2.52 -9.65 3.62
N ILE A 107 1.78 -8.59 3.99
CA ILE A 107 0.74 -8.70 5.02
C ILE A 107 -0.33 -9.73 4.66
N ALA A 108 -0.65 -9.87 3.38
CA ALA A 108 -1.61 -10.87 2.93
C ALA A 108 -1.18 -12.30 3.29
N MET A 109 0.13 -12.60 3.28
CA MET A 109 0.65 -13.93 3.63
C MET A 109 0.43 -14.30 5.10
N SER A 110 0.19 -13.31 5.98
CA SER A 110 -0.10 -13.55 7.40
C SER A 110 -1.59 -13.60 7.71
N ILE A 111 -2.45 -13.18 6.77
CA ILE A 111 -3.89 -13.04 7.00
C ILE A 111 -4.69 -14.04 6.17
N VAL A 112 -4.28 -14.32 4.92
CA VAL A 112 -5.08 -15.10 3.97
C VAL A 112 -4.39 -16.42 3.61
N ASP A 113 -5.21 -17.45 3.45
CA ASP A 113 -4.84 -18.76 2.90
C ASP A 113 -5.23 -18.85 1.42
N GLU A 114 -4.79 -19.91 0.74
CA GLU A 114 -5.16 -20.17 -0.65
C GLU A 114 -6.69 -20.32 -0.79
N GLY A 115 -7.29 -19.53 -1.68
CA GLY A 115 -8.75 -19.52 -1.93
C GLY A 115 -9.54 -18.57 -1.04
N ASP A 116 -8.93 -17.93 -0.04
CA ASP A 116 -9.58 -16.83 0.68
C ASP A 116 -9.85 -15.64 -0.25
N LEU A 117 -10.96 -14.94 -0.03
CA LEU A 117 -11.37 -13.81 -0.86
C LEU A 117 -10.84 -12.49 -0.30
N VAL A 118 -10.19 -11.70 -1.16
CA VAL A 118 -9.69 -10.37 -0.84
C VAL A 118 -10.36 -9.32 -1.71
N LEU A 119 -10.85 -8.24 -1.09
CA LEU A 119 -11.43 -7.09 -1.77
C LEU A 119 -10.33 -6.08 -2.09
N VAL A 120 -10.17 -5.72 -3.37
CA VAL A 120 -9.16 -4.77 -3.84
C VAL A 120 -9.79 -3.67 -4.69
N PRO A 121 -9.33 -2.42 -4.61
CA PRO A 121 -9.86 -1.34 -5.44
C PRO A 121 -9.50 -1.53 -6.92
N ASP A 122 -10.31 -0.98 -7.83
CA ASP A 122 -10.05 -0.93 -9.27
C ASP A 122 -10.46 0.44 -9.86
N PRO A 123 -9.50 1.21 -10.41
CA PRO A 123 -8.06 0.97 -10.50
C PRO A 123 -7.33 1.04 -9.14
N CYS A 124 -6.15 0.41 -9.05
CA CYS A 124 -5.35 0.44 -7.83
C CYS A 124 -3.83 0.43 -8.10
N TYR A 125 -3.06 0.73 -7.07
CA TYR A 125 -1.63 0.49 -7.08
C TYR A 125 -1.38 -1.03 -7.16
N PRO A 126 -0.51 -1.52 -8.08
CA PRO A 126 -0.43 -2.96 -8.40
C PRO A 126 -0.24 -3.88 -7.21
N VAL A 127 0.55 -3.47 -6.21
CA VAL A 127 0.85 -4.31 -5.04
C VAL A 127 -0.39 -4.69 -4.23
N PHE A 128 -1.48 -3.91 -4.28
CA PHE A 128 -2.73 -4.23 -3.57
C PHE A 128 -3.37 -5.52 -4.07
N ALA A 129 -3.20 -5.82 -5.35
CA ALA A 129 -3.65 -7.06 -5.95
C ALA A 129 -2.56 -8.15 -5.92
N ASP A 130 -1.30 -7.76 -6.12
CA ASP A 130 -0.18 -8.68 -6.29
C ASP A 130 0.20 -9.39 -4.97
N GLY A 131 0.16 -8.68 -3.83
CA GLY A 131 0.39 -9.27 -2.51
C GLY A 131 -0.59 -10.42 -2.21
N PRO A 132 -1.91 -10.19 -2.25
CA PRO A 132 -2.91 -11.26 -2.08
C PRO A 132 -2.80 -12.38 -3.12
N ARG A 133 -2.53 -12.07 -4.40
CA ARG A 133 -2.30 -13.10 -5.43
C ARG A 133 -1.13 -14.01 -5.09
N LEU A 134 -0.04 -13.44 -4.56
CA LEU A 134 1.14 -14.20 -4.17
C LEU A 134 0.81 -15.14 -2.99
N ALA A 135 -0.07 -14.72 -2.09
CA ALA A 135 -0.59 -15.55 -1.00
C ALA A 135 -1.58 -16.63 -1.47
N GLY A 136 -2.04 -16.58 -2.73
CA GLY A 136 -2.98 -17.56 -3.28
C GLY A 136 -4.45 -17.14 -3.20
N ALA A 137 -4.74 -15.89 -2.79
CA ALA A 137 -6.10 -15.40 -2.65
C ALA A 137 -6.88 -15.33 -3.98
N GLU A 138 -8.20 -15.44 -3.89
CA GLU A 138 -9.15 -14.96 -4.89
C GLU A 138 -9.34 -13.46 -4.72
N LEU A 139 -9.46 -12.72 -5.83
CA LEU A 139 -9.66 -11.27 -5.78
C LEU A 139 -11.04 -10.89 -6.26
N TYR A 140 -11.71 -10.04 -5.48
CA TYR A 140 -12.88 -9.30 -5.92
C TYR A 140 -12.51 -7.83 -6.09
N TYR A 141 -12.72 -7.29 -7.28
CA TYR A 141 -12.39 -5.91 -7.61
C TYR A 141 -13.56 -4.99 -7.29
N MET A 142 -13.28 -3.98 -6.45
CA MET A 142 -14.22 -2.91 -6.09
C MET A 142 -14.06 -1.74 -7.06
N PRO A 143 -15.00 -1.51 -7.99
CA PRO A 143 -14.81 -0.50 -9.02
C PRO A 143 -14.92 0.91 -8.46
N GLN A 144 -13.92 1.74 -8.79
CA GLN A 144 -13.91 3.18 -8.53
C GLN A 144 -14.37 3.91 -9.80
N LYS A 145 -15.66 4.21 -9.87
CA LYS A 145 -16.27 4.78 -11.05
C LYS A 145 -16.35 6.31 -10.99
N LYS A 146 -16.28 6.94 -12.18
CA LYS A 146 -16.38 8.40 -12.31
C LYS A 146 -17.69 8.96 -11.74
N GLU A 147 -18.81 8.28 -11.96
CA GLU A 147 -20.12 8.66 -11.43
C GLU A 147 -20.20 8.68 -9.91
N ASN A 148 -19.29 7.97 -9.24
CA ASN A 148 -19.16 7.94 -7.77
C ASN A 148 -18.01 8.82 -7.29
N GLY A 149 -17.46 9.70 -8.14
CA GLY A 149 -16.28 10.49 -7.81
C GLY A 149 -15.04 9.64 -7.52
N TYR A 150 -14.95 8.42 -8.07
CA TYR A 150 -13.91 7.41 -7.81
C TYR A 150 -13.80 6.97 -6.34
N VAL A 151 -14.86 7.14 -5.55
CA VAL A 151 -14.96 6.54 -4.22
C VAL A 151 -15.65 5.18 -4.33
N ILE A 152 -15.12 4.16 -3.65
CA ILE A 152 -15.71 2.83 -3.57
C ILE A 152 -17.10 2.94 -2.94
N ARG A 153 -18.08 2.27 -3.54
CA ARG A 153 -19.40 2.08 -2.94
C ARG A 153 -19.48 0.70 -2.28
N LEU A 154 -19.48 0.69 -0.96
CA LEU A 154 -19.56 -0.56 -0.21
C LEU A 154 -20.88 -1.31 -0.43
N SER A 155 -21.95 -0.57 -0.71
CA SER A 155 -23.28 -1.13 -1.07
C SER A 155 -23.29 -1.87 -2.41
N ASP A 156 -22.31 -1.65 -3.28
CA ASP A 156 -22.21 -2.34 -4.58
C ASP A 156 -21.53 -3.72 -4.44
N ILE A 157 -20.99 -4.04 -3.26
CA ILE A 157 -20.39 -5.35 -2.97
C ILE A 157 -21.52 -6.33 -2.66
N PRO A 158 -21.68 -7.42 -3.46
CA PRO A 158 -22.70 -8.43 -3.18
C PRO A 158 -22.53 -9.02 -1.78
N GLU A 159 -23.64 -9.28 -1.09
CA GLU A 159 -23.61 -9.77 0.29
C GLU A 159 -22.87 -11.12 0.42
N GLU A 160 -23.03 -11.99 -0.57
CA GLU A 160 -22.29 -13.27 -0.65
C GLU A 160 -20.76 -13.07 -0.77
N VAL A 161 -20.33 -12.02 -1.47
CA VAL A 161 -18.91 -11.64 -1.58
C VAL A 161 -18.40 -11.08 -0.26
N ALA A 162 -19.19 -10.21 0.37
CA ALA A 162 -18.83 -9.63 1.66
C ALA A 162 -18.69 -10.68 2.77
N HIS A 163 -19.56 -11.68 2.80
CA HIS A 163 -19.48 -12.80 3.75
C HIS A 163 -18.27 -13.72 3.55
N ARG A 164 -17.75 -13.81 2.32
CA ARG A 164 -16.57 -14.61 1.99
C ARG A 164 -15.27 -13.85 2.19
N ALA A 165 -15.35 -12.52 2.15
CA ALA A 165 -14.16 -11.67 2.21
C ALA A 165 -13.52 -11.71 3.60
N LYS A 166 -12.21 -11.91 3.64
CA LYS A 166 -11.41 -11.94 4.86
C LYS A 166 -10.57 -10.68 5.02
N PHE A 167 -10.18 -10.08 3.90
CA PHE A 167 -9.28 -8.95 3.86
C PHE A 167 -9.73 -7.96 2.80
N MET A 168 -9.59 -6.67 3.09
CA MET A 168 -9.94 -5.58 2.19
C MET A 168 -8.82 -4.54 2.17
N VAL A 169 -8.44 -4.10 0.98
CA VAL A 169 -7.51 -3.00 0.80
C VAL A 169 -8.26 -1.76 0.35
N VAL A 170 -7.99 -0.63 0.98
CA VAL A 170 -8.44 0.70 0.56
C VAL A 170 -7.26 1.67 0.56
N SER A 171 -7.30 2.68 -0.32
CA SER A 171 -6.26 3.71 -0.39
C SER A 171 -6.91 5.05 -0.67
N TYR A 172 -6.78 5.99 0.26
CA TYR A 172 -7.24 7.37 0.10
C TYR A 172 -6.32 8.30 0.91
N PRO A 173 -5.75 9.36 0.29
CA PRO A 173 -5.84 9.71 -1.14
C PRO A 173 -5.35 8.57 -2.04
N ASN A 174 -6.11 8.29 -3.12
CA ASN A 174 -5.91 7.08 -3.91
C ASN A 174 -4.84 7.24 -5.00
N ASN A 175 -4.04 6.20 -5.19
CA ASN A 175 -3.22 5.99 -6.37
C ASN A 175 -3.90 4.93 -7.28
N PRO A 176 -4.31 5.26 -8.55
CA PRO A 176 -3.84 6.43 -9.34
C PRO A 176 -4.83 7.60 -9.44
N THR A 177 -6.02 7.55 -8.84
CA THR A 177 -7.08 8.53 -9.12
C THR A 177 -6.92 9.87 -8.41
N ALA A 178 -6.03 9.97 -7.43
CA ALA A 178 -5.77 11.15 -6.58
C ALA A 178 -6.99 11.63 -5.76
N VAL A 179 -8.04 10.83 -5.66
CA VAL A 179 -9.28 11.17 -4.95
C VAL A 179 -9.12 10.94 -3.46
N MET A 180 -9.73 11.82 -2.68
CA MET A 180 -9.92 11.68 -1.24
C MET A 180 -11.31 11.13 -0.95
N ALA A 181 -11.43 10.19 -0.01
CA ALA A 181 -12.74 9.78 0.48
C ALA A 181 -13.27 10.79 1.52
N PRO A 182 -14.59 11.02 1.56
CA PRO A 182 -15.22 11.81 2.62
C PRO A 182 -15.22 11.03 3.94
N ASP A 183 -15.34 11.73 5.07
CA ASP A 183 -15.37 11.12 6.40
C ASP A 183 -16.47 10.05 6.54
N SER A 184 -17.65 10.28 5.93
CA SER A 184 -18.75 9.31 5.90
C SER A 184 -18.38 7.96 5.29
N PHE A 185 -17.44 7.94 4.33
CA PHE A 185 -16.95 6.68 3.77
C PHE A 185 -16.24 5.83 4.83
N TYR A 186 -15.44 6.46 5.69
CA TYR A 186 -14.72 5.72 6.74
C TYR A 186 -15.67 5.20 7.82
N GLU A 187 -16.74 5.95 8.14
CA GLU A 187 -17.79 5.46 9.03
C GLU A 187 -18.50 4.23 8.45
N GLU A 188 -18.88 4.31 7.17
CA GLU A 188 -19.47 3.18 6.45
C GLU A 188 -18.50 1.99 6.35
N LEU A 189 -17.20 2.23 6.06
CA LEU A 189 -16.17 1.21 5.96
C LEU A 189 -15.99 0.46 7.28
N ILE A 190 -15.92 1.18 8.41
CA ILE A 190 -15.79 0.57 9.73
C ILE A 190 -17.03 -0.28 10.05
N ALA A 191 -18.23 0.23 9.76
CA ALA A 191 -19.46 -0.50 9.98
C ALA A 191 -19.53 -1.77 9.11
N PHE A 192 -19.15 -1.66 7.84
CA PHE A 192 -19.08 -2.78 6.90
C PHE A 192 -18.08 -3.84 7.35
N ALA A 193 -16.86 -3.43 7.67
CA ALA A 193 -15.81 -4.33 8.11
C ALA A 193 -16.19 -5.09 9.38
N LYS A 194 -16.79 -4.40 10.36
CA LYS A 194 -17.30 -5.04 11.59
C LYS A 194 -18.47 -6.00 11.33
N LYS A 195 -19.38 -5.65 10.41
CA LYS A 195 -20.53 -6.50 10.08
C LYS A 195 -20.11 -7.85 9.49
N TYR A 196 -19.08 -7.85 8.65
CA TYR A 196 -18.65 -9.02 7.89
C TYR A 196 -17.34 -9.65 8.40
N ASP A 197 -16.78 -9.14 9.51
CA ASP A 197 -15.53 -9.59 10.13
C ASP A 197 -14.32 -9.52 9.15
N ILE A 198 -14.20 -8.38 8.46
CA ILE A 198 -13.16 -8.15 7.45
C ILE A 198 -12.04 -7.31 8.05
N ILE A 199 -10.79 -7.76 7.89
CA ILE A 199 -9.61 -6.95 8.21
C ILE A 199 -9.39 -5.93 7.11
N VAL A 200 -9.29 -4.64 7.47
CA VAL A 200 -9.05 -3.54 6.51
C VAL A 200 -7.61 -3.07 6.59
N LEU A 201 -6.94 -3.05 5.45
CA LEU A 201 -5.69 -2.35 5.25
C LEU A 201 -5.98 -1.01 4.57
N HIS A 202 -5.63 0.10 5.21
CA HIS A 202 -5.72 1.43 4.63
C HIS A 202 -4.32 1.94 4.28
N ASP A 203 -4.00 2.02 2.99
CA ASP A 203 -2.80 2.69 2.51
C ASP A 203 -3.04 4.20 2.43
N ASN A 204 -2.35 4.95 3.26
CA ASN A 204 -2.49 6.40 3.41
C ASN A 204 -1.12 7.09 3.21
N ALA A 205 -0.48 6.82 2.08
CA ALA A 205 0.86 7.32 1.78
C ALA A 205 0.90 8.85 1.58
N TYR A 206 -0.22 9.49 1.20
CA TYR A 206 -0.28 10.90 0.83
C TYR A 206 -0.90 11.79 1.91
#